data_4f55f3e87ee77581703a6f45473fe3b7
#
_entry.id   4f55f3e87ee77581703a6f45473fe3b7
#
_cell.length_a   1.000
_cell.length_b   1.000
_cell.length_c   1.000
_cell.angle_alpha   90.00
_cell.angle_beta   90.00
_cell.angle_gamma   90.00
#
_symmetry.space_group_name_H-M   'P 1'
#
loop_
_entity.id
_entity.type
_entity.pdbx_description
1 polymer ?
#
loop_
_entity_poly.entity_id
_entity_poly.type
_entity_poly.pdbx_seq_one_letter_code
_entity_poly.pdbx_strand_id
1 'polypeptide(L)'
;MSNDATFETLKDHIKSHPEDLERLILSAEDNTGAAISLPQRKFNLVSQKLEQAEAQITEFIEVSRQNQNLFQLCHRLVETLQRPQPIQEVTQVLERLLQETLTHHHHHLFIFKDAPGEPCPSTTFIESATFERQVGGLFNPEKPVLGVIREAESEVLFPEADNLVASSALLPLNCEGLHGALAIGSESVDGFHQDQDTLFAAFIGDFLAGLLAYRYFPTQVVSEPASS
;
A
#
# COMPACT_ATOMS: atom_id res chain seq x y z
N MET A 1 46.67 8.79 37.20
CA MET A 1 47.66 7.99 36.43
C MET A 1 47.86 6.55 36.91
N SER A 2 47.30 6.13 38.06
CA SER A 2 47.49 4.75 38.59
C SER A 2 46.44 3.72 38.12
N ASN A 3 45.24 4.14 37.68
CA ASN A 3 44.16 3.22 37.31
C ASN A 3 44.31 2.61 35.92
N ASP A 4 44.93 3.29 34.97
CA ASP A 4 45.12 2.79 33.60
C ASP A 4 46.12 1.63 33.52
N ALA A 5 47.19 1.71 34.29
CA ALA A 5 48.22 0.66 34.34
C ALA A 5 47.68 -0.64 34.98
N THR A 6 46.81 -0.52 35.99
CA THR A 6 46.15 -1.67 36.63
C THR A 6 45.09 -2.29 35.72
N PHE A 7 44.39 -1.51 34.92
CA PHE A 7 43.38 -2.00 33.96
C PHE A 7 44.03 -2.79 32.81
N GLU A 8 45.14 -2.31 32.25
CA GLU A 8 45.83 -3.04 31.17
C GLU A 8 46.49 -4.32 31.68
N THR A 9 47.05 -4.33 32.88
CA THR A 9 47.59 -5.57 33.52
C THR A 9 46.50 -6.57 33.81
N LEU A 10 45.31 -6.14 34.25
CA LEU A 10 44.15 -7.02 34.46
C LEU A 10 43.62 -7.60 33.13
N LYS A 11 43.59 -6.80 32.10
CA LYS A 11 43.15 -7.22 30.74
C LYS A 11 44.09 -8.25 30.14
N ASP A 12 45.38 -8.11 30.31
CA ASP A 12 46.39 -9.06 29.83
C ASP A 12 46.38 -10.35 30.64
N HIS A 13 46.13 -10.27 31.96
CA HIS A 13 45.96 -11.43 32.81
C HIS A 13 44.71 -12.24 32.42
N ILE A 14 43.58 -11.57 32.19
CA ILE A 14 42.30 -12.21 31.75
C ILE A 14 42.44 -12.86 30.36
N LYS A 15 43.20 -12.27 29.44
CA LYS A 15 43.50 -12.87 28.13
C LYS A 15 44.30 -14.17 28.24
N SER A 16 45.22 -14.21 29.20
CA SER A 16 46.11 -15.37 29.41
C SER A 16 45.44 -16.49 30.22
N HIS A 17 44.43 -16.14 31.04
CA HIS A 17 43.76 -17.06 31.97
C HIS A 17 42.27 -16.82 31.95
N PRO A 18 41.57 -17.27 30.91
CA PRO A 18 40.14 -17.08 30.77
C PRO A 18 39.32 -17.74 31.87
N GLU A 19 39.84 -18.82 32.49
CA GLU A 19 39.23 -19.51 33.63
C GLU A 19 39.11 -18.65 34.89
N ASP A 20 40.02 -17.69 35.07
CA ASP A 20 39.98 -16.78 36.23
C ASP A 20 38.85 -15.75 36.07
N LEU A 21 38.51 -15.38 34.84
CA LEU A 21 37.35 -14.54 34.57
C LEU A 21 36.03 -15.28 34.91
N GLU A 22 35.94 -16.55 34.54
CA GLU A 22 34.77 -17.38 34.89
C GLU A 22 34.62 -17.54 36.40
N ARG A 23 35.74 -17.77 37.11
CA ARG A 23 35.72 -17.87 38.58
C ARG A 23 35.34 -16.56 39.25
N LEU A 24 35.82 -15.41 38.76
CA LEU A 24 35.44 -14.08 39.24
C LEU A 24 33.96 -13.80 39.03
N ILE A 25 33.42 -14.18 37.88
CA ILE A 25 31.98 -14.03 37.54
C ILE A 25 31.14 -14.92 38.45
N LEU A 26 31.51 -16.20 38.66
CA LEU A 26 30.82 -17.12 39.54
C LEU A 26 30.88 -16.67 41.04
N SER A 27 32.02 -16.15 41.48
CA SER A 27 32.17 -15.63 42.85
C SER A 27 31.38 -14.34 43.09
N ALA A 28 31.17 -13.52 42.04
CA ALA A 28 30.33 -12.34 42.11
C ALA A 28 28.82 -12.66 42.10
N GLU A 29 28.42 -13.79 41.49
CA GLU A 29 27.03 -14.29 41.50
C GLU A 29 26.59 -14.82 42.88
N ASP A 30 27.47 -15.44 43.63
CA ASP A 30 27.17 -15.92 45.00
C ASP A 30 26.93 -14.77 46.01
N ASN A 31 27.39 -13.55 45.71
CA ASN A 31 27.27 -12.40 46.60
C ASN A 31 26.16 -11.42 46.31
N THR A 32 25.44 -11.59 45.18
CA THR A 32 24.35 -10.68 44.79
C THR A 32 23.16 -11.50 44.26
N GLY A 33 22.20 -11.80 45.09
CA GLY A 33 21.00 -12.61 44.81
C GLY A 33 20.06 -12.08 43.70
N ALA A 34 20.57 -11.44 42.69
CA ALA A 34 19.82 -10.99 41.50
C ALA A 34 20.68 -10.62 40.28
N ALA A 35 21.96 -10.96 40.22
CA ALA A 35 22.78 -10.62 39.04
C ALA A 35 22.70 -11.73 37.99
N ILE A 36 21.97 -11.48 36.91
CA ILE A 36 21.98 -12.32 35.71
C ILE A 36 23.43 -12.39 35.19
N SER A 37 23.98 -13.61 35.01
CA SER A 37 25.35 -13.82 34.57
C SER A 37 25.63 -13.19 33.20
N LEU A 38 26.86 -12.75 32.95
CA LEU A 38 27.26 -12.18 31.65
C LEU A 38 26.96 -13.11 30.45
N PRO A 39 27.20 -14.43 30.53
CA PRO A 39 26.79 -15.38 29.50
C PRO A 39 25.27 -15.40 29.28
N GLN A 40 24.50 -15.36 30.36
CA GLN A 40 23.04 -15.29 30.29
C GLN A 40 22.53 -14.02 29.62
N ARG A 41 23.14 -12.87 29.93
CA ARG A 41 22.84 -11.59 29.28
C ARG A 41 23.16 -11.61 27.79
N LYS A 42 24.32 -12.18 27.39
CA LYS A 42 24.68 -12.37 26.00
C LYS A 42 23.70 -13.32 25.28
N PHE A 43 23.34 -14.44 25.89
CA PHE A 43 22.37 -15.36 25.35
C PHE A 43 21.02 -14.69 25.13
N ASN A 44 20.50 -13.99 26.13
CA ASN A 44 19.22 -13.27 26.03
C ASN A 44 19.29 -12.19 24.93
N LEU A 45 20.39 -11.45 24.82
CA LEU A 45 20.57 -10.45 23.75
C LEU A 45 20.60 -11.07 22.36
N VAL A 46 21.29 -12.21 22.20
CA VAL A 46 21.35 -12.93 20.92
C VAL A 46 19.98 -13.52 20.58
N SER A 47 19.30 -14.12 21.54
CA SER A 47 17.93 -14.65 21.35
C SER A 47 16.95 -13.53 20.95
N GLN A 48 17.00 -12.39 21.62
CA GLN A 48 16.17 -11.23 21.28
C GLN A 48 16.45 -10.71 19.87
N LYS A 49 17.74 -10.63 19.48
CA LYS A 49 18.09 -10.24 18.12
C LYS A 49 17.66 -11.25 17.07
N LEU A 50 17.68 -12.55 17.39
CA LEU A 50 17.20 -13.60 16.51
C LEU A 50 15.69 -13.48 16.31
N GLU A 51 14.93 -13.35 17.39
CA GLU A 51 13.47 -13.14 17.34
C GLU A 51 13.10 -11.88 16.52
N GLN A 52 13.83 -10.79 16.71
CA GLN A 52 13.64 -9.57 15.91
C GLN A 52 13.93 -9.80 14.42
N ALA A 53 15.01 -10.51 14.10
CA ALA A 53 15.36 -10.82 12.72
C ALA A 53 14.32 -11.75 12.07
N GLU A 54 13.83 -12.77 12.77
CA GLU A 54 12.78 -13.67 12.31
C GLU A 54 11.46 -12.91 12.07
N ALA A 55 11.08 -11.99 12.96
CA ALA A 55 9.91 -11.14 12.78
C ALA A 55 10.05 -10.24 11.55
N GLN A 56 11.20 -9.61 11.34
CA GLN A 56 11.47 -8.79 10.16
C GLN A 56 11.46 -9.59 8.85
N ILE A 57 12.01 -10.81 8.87
CA ILE A 57 11.96 -11.70 7.69
C ILE A 57 10.51 -12.08 7.37
N THR A 58 9.70 -12.38 8.38
CA THR A 58 8.29 -12.75 8.21
C THR A 58 7.50 -11.56 7.62
N GLU A 59 7.71 -10.36 8.14
CA GLU A 59 7.12 -9.13 7.60
C GLU A 59 7.54 -8.89 6.15
N PHE A 60 8.83 -9.04 5.85
CA PHE A 60 9.37 -8.87 4.49
C PHE A 60 8.77 -9.88 3.50
N ILE A 61 8.59 -11.14 3.90
CA ILE A 61 7.95 -12.18 3.08
C ILE A 61 6.50 -11.79 2.79
N GLU A 62 5.76 -11.29 3.78
CA GLU A 62 4.36 -10.90 3.60
C GLU A 62 4.23 -9.69 2.66
N VAL A 63 5.04 -8.65 2.84
CA VAL A 63 5.08 -7.49 1.92
C VAL A 63 5.47 -7.92 0.51
N SER A 64 6.45 -8.82 0.37
CA SER A 64 6.85 -9.35 -0.94
C SER A 64 5.72 -10.12 -1.63
N ARG A 65 4.96 -10.91 -0.87
CA ARG A 65 3.78 -11.65 -1.38
C ARG A 65 2.67 -10.69 -1.83
N GLN A 66 2.39 -9.64 -1.05
CA GLN A 66 1.42 -8.61 -1.41
C GLN A 66 1.83 -7.89 -2.70
N ASN A 67 3.09 -7.49 -2.82
CA ASN A 67 3.62 -6.86 -4.03
C ASN A 67 3.52 -7.78 -5.25
N GLN A 68 3.77 -9.07 -5.09
CA GLN A 68 3.62 -10.06 -6.17
C GLN A 68 2.16 -10.16 -6.63
N ASN A 69 1.20 -10.19 -5.71
CA ASN A 69 -0.23 -10.23 -6.03
C ASN A 69 -0.65 -8.96 -6.79
N LEU A 70 -0.22 -7.79 -6.34
CA LEU A 70 -0.48 -6.52 -7.02
C LEU A 70 0.12 -6.48 -8.43
N PHE A 71 1.35 -6.98 -8.60
CA PHE A 71 1.97 -7.08 -9.92
C PHE A 71 1.18 -8.01 -10.85
N GLN A 72 0.72 -9.16 -10.36
CA GLN A 72 -0.12 -10.08 -11.12
C GLN A 72 -1.45 -9.44 -11.50
N LEU A 73 -2.08 -8.67 -10.61
CA LEU A 73 -3.28 -7.90 -10.91
C LEU A 73 -3.04 -6.93 -12.07
N CYS A 74 -1.99 -6.12 -11.98
CA CYS A 74 -1.62 -5.18 -13.04
C CYS A 74 -1.37 -5.89 -14.38
N HIS A 75 -0.64 -6.99 -14.37
CA HIS A 75 -0.36 -7.76 -15.58
C HIS A 75 -1.65 -8.30 -16.23
N ARG A 76 -2.52 -8.93 -15.43
CA ARG A 76 -3.80 -9.46 -15.91
C ARG A 76 -4.74 -8.37 -16.40
N LEU A 77 -4.75 -7.21 -15.73
CA LEU A 77 -5.51 -6.04 -16.15
C LEU A 77 -5.09 -5.60 -17.55
N VAL A 78 -3.79 -5.43 -17.77
CA VAL A 78 -3.23 -5.06 -19.08
C VAL A 78 -3.58 -6.10 -20.14
N GLU A 79 -3.32 -7.38 -19.89
CA GLU A 79 -3.61 -8.46 -20.86
C GLU A 79 -5.09 -8.53 -21.24
N THR A 80 -5.98 -8.42 -20.26
CA THR A 80 -7.43 -8.56 -20.48
C THR A 80 -8.00 -7.33 -21.18
N LEU A 81 -7.57 -6.14 -20.78
CA LEU A 81 -8.09 -4.88 -21.32
C LEU A 81 -7.40 -4.42 -22.61
N GLN A 82 -6.36 -5.08 -23.09
CA GLN A 82 -5.79 -4.79 -24.41
C GLN A 82 -6.76 -5.02 -25.57
N ARG A 83 -7.71 -5.93 -25.41
CA ARG A 83 -8.70 -6.21 -26.45
C ARG A 83 -9.80 -5.14 -26.45
N PRO A 84 -10.26 -4.69 -27.65
CA PRO A 84 -11.41 -3.80 -27.74
C PRO A 84 -12.66 -4.46 -27.15
N GLN A 85 -13.32 -3.77 -26.23
CA GLN A 85 -14.55 -4.24 -25.58
C GLN A 85 -15.38 -3.01 -25.17
N PRO A 86 -16.73 -3.14 -25.00
CA PRO A 86 -17.57 -2.06 -24.50
C PRO A 86 -17.13 -1.58 -23.10
N ILE A 87 -17.41 -0.32 -22.76
CA ILE A 87 -17.05 0.24 -21.45
C ILE A 87 -17.67 -0.56 -20.29
N GLN A 88 -18.86 -1.11 -20.48
CA GLN A 88 -19.55 -1.96 -19.52
C GLN A 88 -18.75 -3.24 -19.20
N GLU A 89 -18.05 -3.79 -20.18
CA GLU A 89 -17.19 -4.96 -19.97
C GLU A 89 -15.87 -4.58 -19.24
N VAL A 90 -15.38 -3.35 -19.43
CA VAL A 90 -14.19 -2.87 -18.70
C VAL A 90 -14.43 -2.87 -17.19
N THR A 91 -15.59 -2.34 -16.75
CA THR A 91 -15.94 -2.33 -15.33
C THR A 91 -16.15 -3.74 -14.77
N GLN A 92 -16.79 -4.64 -15.52
CA GLN A 92 -16.97 -6.04 -15.13
C GLN A 92 -15.64 -6.80 -15.05
N VAL A 93 -14.72 -6.54 -15.99
CA VAL A 93 -13.37 -7.13 -15.94
C VAL A 93 -12.60 -6.62 -14.72
N LEU A 94 -12.69 -5.33 -14.44
CA LEU A 94 -12.05 -4.72 -13.27
C LEU A 94 -12.60 -5.35 -11.98
N GLU A 95 -13.91 -5.44 -11.84
CA GLU A 95 -14.59 -6.10 -10.71
C GLU A 95 -14.07 -7.52 -10.49
N ARG A 96 -14.10 -8.35 -11.52
CA ARG A 96 -13.65 -9.74 -11.45
C ARG A 96 -12.17 -9.84 -11.04
N LEU A 97 -11.30 -9.02 -11.63
CA LEU A 97 -9.87 -9.04 -11.31
C LEU A 97 -9.60 -8.57 -9.88
N LEU A 98 -10.32 -7.56 -9.41
CA LEU A 98 -10.22 -7.10 -8.02
C LEU A 98 -10.72 -8.18 -7.05
N GLN A 99 -11.87 -8.81 -7.30
CA GLN A 99 -12.41 -9.88 -6.45
C GLN A 99 -11.49 -11.11 -6.39
N GLU A 100 -10.84 -11.49 -7.50
CA GLU A 100 -9.92 -12.63 -7.55
C GLU A 100 -8.59 -12.36 -6.84
N THR A 101 -8.15 -11.11 -6.77
CA THR A 101 -6.83 -10.73 -6.24
C THR A 101 -6.92 -10.16 -4.83
N LEU A 102 -7.97 -9.40 -4.58
CA LEU A 102 -8.25 -8.69 -3.34
C LEU A 102 -9.62 -9.16 -2.82
N THR A 103 -9.65 -9.90 -1.74
CA THR A 103 -10.90 -10.37 -1.12
C THR A 103 -11.66 -9.22 -0.45
N HIS A 104 -13.00 -9.22 -0.57
CA HIS A 104 -13.89 -8.21 0.05
C HIS A 104 -13.62 -6.77 -0.39
N HIS A 105 -13.44 -6.58 -1.70
CA HIS A 105 -13.21 -5.25 -2.26
C HIS A 105 -14.37 -4.84 -3.16
N HIS A 106 -14.67 -3.54 -3.07
CA HIS A 106 -15.65 -2.84 -3.91
C HIS A 106 -14.89 -1.90 -4.85
N HIS A 107 -15.50 -1.56 -5.97
CA HIS A 107 -14.95 -0.53 -6.85
C HIS A 107 -16.05 0.35 -7.41
N HIS A 108 -15.71 1.58 -7.74
CA HIS A 108 -16.60 2.50 -8.43
C HIS A 108 -15.78 3.48 -9.28
N LEU A 109 -16.24 3.71 -10.50
CA LEU A 109 -15.58 4.59 -11.46
C LEU A 109 -16.35 5.91 -11.54
N PHE A 110 -15.66 7.02 -11.36
CA PHE A 110 -16.16 8.38 -11.54
C PHE A 110 -15.55 8.99 -12.78
N ILE A 111 -16.39 9.44 -13.71
CA ILE A 111 -15.98 10.16 -14.91
C ILE A 111 -16.40 11.62 -14.76
N PHE A 112 -15.43 12.53 -14.76
CA PHE A 112 -15.72 13.95 -14.62
C PHE A 112 -16.19 14.54 -15.94
N LYS A 113 -17.49 14.83 -16.01
CA LYS A 113 -18.15 15.34 -17.19
C LYS A 113 -19.35 16.20 -16.81
N ASP A 114 -19.54 17.30 -17.52
CA ASP A 114 -20.64 18.24 -17.27
C ASP A 114 -22.01 17.71 -17.73
N ALA A 115 -22.04 16.67 -18.56
CA ALA A 115 -23.26 16.05 -19.05
C ALA A 115 -23.34 14.59 -18.59
N PRO A 116 -24.55 14.08 -18.24
CA PRO A 116 -24.73 12.69 -17.92
C PRO A 116 -24.33 11.80 -19.10
N GLY A 117 -23.55 10.75 -18.78
CA GLY A 117 -23.23 9.68 -19.74
C GLY A 117 -24.32 8.63 -19.81
N GLU A 118 -24.11 7.63 -20.68
CA GLU A 118 -24.99 6.45 -20.69
C GLU A 118 -24.84 5.69 -19.35
N PRO A 119 -25.93 5.16 -18.78
CA PRO A 119 -25.86 4.36 -17.56
C PRO A 119 -24.91 3.18 -17.73
N CYS A 120 -23.92 3.08 -16.84
CA CYS A 120 -22.94 2.01 -16.83
C CYS A 120 -22.82 1.48 -15.39
N PRO A 121 -22.86 0.16 -15.17
CA PRO A 121 -22.68 -0.41 -13.83
C PRO A 121 -21.40 0.08 -13.18
N SER A 122 -21.44 0.31 -11.88
CA SER A 122 -20.30 0.78 -11.08
C SER A 122 -19.61 2.03 -11.66
N THR A 123 -20.36 2.88 -12.37
CA THR A 123 -19.83 4.11 -12.99
C THR A 123 -20.78 5.28 -12.79
N THR A 124 -20.27 6.38 -12.29
CA THR A 124 -21.01 7.64 -12.14
C THR A 124 -20.35 8.75 -12.97
N PHE A 125 -21.17 9.47 -13.76
CA PHE A 125 -20.77 10.70 -14.43
C PHE A 125 -21.12 11.88 -13.52
N ILE A 126 -20.14 12.68 -13.14
CA ILE A 126 -20.30 13.74 -12.16
C ILE A 126 -19.39 14.93 -12.52
N GLU A 127 -19.79 16.14 -12.15
CA GLU A 127 -18.95 17.31 -12.23
C GLU A 127 -17.80 17.25 -11.21
N SER A 128 -16.55 17.52 -11.62
CA SER A 128 -15.36 17.48 -10.76
C SER A 128 -15.54 18.25 -9.45
N ALA A 129 -16.05 19.49 -9.52
CA ALA A 129 -16.28 20.33 -8.36
C ALA A 129 -17.32 19.76 -7.37
N THR A 130 -18.28 18.98 -7.89
CA THR A 130 -19.28 18.31 -7.06
C THR A 130 -18.67 17.09 -6.37
N PHE A 131 -17.91 16.29 -7.10
CA PHE A 131 -17.17 15.16 -6.54
C PHE A 131 -16.21 15.60 -5.43
N GLU A 132 -15.36 16.60 -5.71
CA GLU A 132 -14.40 17.13 -4.74
C GLU A 132 -15.07 17.66 -3.46
N ARG A 133 -16.26 18.26 -3.57
CA ARG A 133 -17.02 18.70 -2.39
C ARG A 133 -17.56 17.55 -1.56
N GLN A 134 -17.92 16.42 -2.19
CA GLN A 134 -18.48 15.26 -1.51
C GLN A 134 -17.40 14.44 -0.79
N VAL A 135 -16.25 14.24 -1.43
CA VAL A 135 -15.16 13.40 -0.90
C VAL A 135 -14.07 14.18 -0.18
N GLY A 136 -14.05 15.54 -0.33
CA GLY A 136 -13.13 16.43 0.38
C GLY A 136 -11.66 16.08 0.17
N GLY A 137 -10.90 16.03 1.26
CA GLY A 137 -9.46 15.76 1.24
C GLY A 137 -9.05 14.33 0.88
N LEU A 138 -9.99 13.42 0.64
CA LEU A 138 -9.68 12.05 0.21
C LEU A 138 -9.26 11.98 -1.26
N PHE A 139 -9.59 12.97 -2.08
CA PHE A 139 -9.20 13.01 -3.48
C PHE A 139 -8.04 13.96 -3.72
N ASN A 140 -7.04 13.48 -4.44
CA ASN A 140 -5.96 14.30 -4.96
C ASN A 140 -5.83 14.03 -6.47
N PRO A 141 -5.94 15.06 -7.33
CA PRO A 141 -5.89 14.87 -8.78
C PRO A 141 -4.50 14.46 -9.31
N GLU A 142 -3.44 14.59 -8.51
CA GLU A 142 -2.07 14.30 -8.95
C GLU A 142 -1.55 12.94 -8.50
N LYS A 143 -2.15 12.34 -7.44
CA LYS A 143 -1.63 11.09 -6.87
C LYS A 143 -2.73 10.29 -6.17
N PRO A 144 -2.59 8.97 -6.11
CA PRO A 144 -3.49 8.13 -5.31
C PRO A 144 -3.48 8.52 -3.83
N VAL A 145 -4.65 8.46 -3.20
CA VAL A 145 -4.85 8.65 -1.76
C VAL A 145 -5.43 7.36 -1.18
N LEU A 146 -4.76 6.80 -0.19
CA LEU A 146 -5.16 5.59 0.50
C LEU A 146 -5.46 5.91 1.96
N GLY A 147 -6.45 5.25 2.54
CA GLY A 147 -6.72 5.38 3.97
C GLY A 147 -8.13 5.00 4.39
N VAL A 148 -8.39 5.17 5.67
CA VAL A 148 -9.69 4.95 6.30
C VAL A 148 -10.66 6.02 5.85
N ILE A 149 -11.90 5.64 5.55
CA ILE A 149 -12.98 6.54 5.14
C ILE A 149 -14.13 6.50 6.16
N ARG A 150 -14.92 7.57 6.19
CA ARG A 150 -16.11 7.69 7.02
C ARG A 150 -17.31 7.09 6.32
N GLU A 151 -18.35 6.75 7.07
CA GLU A 151 -19.62 6.23 6.56
C GLU A 151 -20.20 7.10 5.43
N ALA A 152 -20.27 8.42 5.64
CA ALA A 152 -20.77 9.34 4.62
C ALA A 152 -19.92 9.38 3.33
N GLU A 153 -18.62 9.14 3.43
CA GLU A 153 -17.71 9.04 2.29
C GLU A 153 -17.86 7.66 1.61
N SER A 154 -18.09 6.60 2.39
CA SER A 154 -18.38 5.25 1.88
C SER A 154 -19.64 5.24 1.03
N GLU A 155 -20.73 5.86 1.49
CA GLU A 155 -22.00 5.95 0.74
C GLU A 155 -21.84 6.69 -0.60
N VAL A 156 -20.99 7.71 -0.65
CA VAL A 156 -20.71 8.47 -1.89
C VAL A 156 -19.83 7.68 -2.84
N LEU A 157 -18.76 7.06 -2.31
CA LEU A 157 -17.74 6.38 -3.12
C LEU A 157 -18.21 5.01 -3.61
N PHE A 158 -19.08 4.34 -2.84
CA PHE A 158 -19.52 2.97 -3.11
C PHE A 158 -21.05 2.83 -2.96
N PRO A 159 -21.83 3.51 -3.81
CA PRO A 159 -23.30 3.55 -3.69
C PRO A 159 -23.96 2.19 -3.90
N GLU A 160 -23.26 1.22 -4.50
CA GLU A 160 -23.77 -0.12 -4.77
C GLU A 160 -23.22 -1.18 -3.77
N ALA A 161 -22.45 -0.75 -2.74
CA ALA A 161 -21.91 -1.67 -1.76
C ALA A 161 -23.00 -2.11 -0.76
N ASP A 162 -23.14 -3.41 -0.57
CA ASP A 162 -24.08 -3.98 0.42
C ASP A 162 -23.61 -3.78 1.87
N ASN A 163 -22.29 -3.66 2.06
CA ASN A 163 -21.65 -3.51 3.36
C ASN A 163 -20.90 -2.18 3.44
N LEU A 164 -20.67 -1.73 4.69
CA LEU A 164 -19.87 -0.54 4.94
C LEU A 164 -18.41 -0.76 4.49
N VAL A 165 -17.95 0.11 3.62
CA VAL A 165 -16.53 0.17 3.22
C VAL A 165 -15.78 0.99 4.26
N ALA A 166 -14.76 0.39 4.89
CA ALA A 166 -14.03 1.01 6.00
C ALA A 166 -12.74 1.71 5.58
N SER A 167 -12.12 1.28 4.49
CA SER A 167 -10.93 1.94 3.93
C SER A 167 -10.98 1.95 2.40
N SER A 168 -10.31 2.91 1.79
CA SER A 168 -10.30 3.05 0.32
C SER A 168 -8.97 3.50 -0.23
N ALA A 169 -8.74 3.17 -1.52
CA ALA A 169 -7.75 3.76 -2.40
C ALA A 169 -8.48 4.56 -3.47
N LEU A 170 -8.24 5.87 -3.53
CA LEU A 170 -8.78 6.78 -4.52
C LEU A 170 -7.70 7.10 -5.55
N LEU A 171 -7.86 6.63 -6.77
CA LEU A 171 -6.89 6.73 -7.84
C LEU A 171 -7.35 7.80 -8.85
N PRO A 172 -6.59 8.88 -9.07
CA PRO A 172 -6.93 9.84 -10.11
C PRO A 172 -6.77 9.20 -11.49
N LEU A 173 -7.70 9.51 -12.38
CA LEU A 173 -7.67 9.16 -13.79
C LEU A 173 -7.45 10.42 -14.60
N ASN A 174 -6.24 10.63 -15.06
CA ASN A 174 -5.89 11.84 -15.81
C ASN A 174 -5.23 11.46 -17.14
N CYS A 175 -5.92 11.72 -18.23
CA CYS A 175 -5.39 11.62 -19.57
C CYS A 175 -6.01 12.71 -20.45
N GLU A 176 -5.38 13.05 -21.56
CA GLU A 176 -5.93 14.02 -22.48
C GLU A 176 -7.34 13.59 -22.93
N GLY A 177 -8.33 14.44 -22.64
CA GLY A 177 -9.75 14.18 -22.93
C GLY A 177 -10.52 13.38 -21.88
N LEU A 178 -9.85 12.89 -20.81
CA LEU A 178 -10.50 12.19 -19.71
C LEU A 178 -9.97 12.64 -18.35
N HIS A 179 -10.87 13.04 -17.48
CA HIS A 179 -10.61 13.23 -16.05
C HIS A 179 -11.60 12.43 -15.23
N GLY A 180 -11.15 11.86 -14.13
CA GLY A 180 -12.00 11.02 -13.31
C GLY A 180 -11.28 10.50 -12.06
N ALA A 181 -11.93 9.54 -11.40
CA ALA A 181 -11.37 8.82 -10.27
C ALA A 181 -11.83 7.37 -10.28
N LEU A 182 -10.95 6.45 -9.91
CA LEU A 182 -11.32 5.10 -9.56
C LEU A 182 -11.24 4.95 -8.04
N ALA A 183 -12.35 4.61 -7.41
CA ALA A 183 -12.42 4.22 -6.02
C ALA A 183 -12.29 2.70 -5.90
N ILE A 184 -11.41 2.20 -5.04
CA ILE A 184 -11.30 0.81 -4.63
C ILE A 184 -11.47 0.77 -3.12
N GLY A 185 -12.45 0.03 -2.64
CA GLY A 185 -12.84 -0.01 -1.23
C GLY A 185 -12.63 -1.38 -0.60
N SER A 186 -12.29 -1.40 0.68
CA SER A 186 -12.22 -2.61 1.51
C SER A 186 -13.15 -2.48 2.71
N GLU A 187 -13.82 -3.58 3.06
CA GLU A 187 -14.61 -3.67 4.29
C GLU A 187 -13.71 -3.67 5.56
N SER A 188 -12.42 -3.96 5.40
CA SER A 188 -11.44 -3.90 6.49
C SER A 188 -10.87 -2.50 6.64
N VAL A 189 -10.72 -2.04 7.89
CA VAL A 189 -10.00 -0.79 8.22
C VAL A 189 -8.53 -0.88 7.80
N ASP A 190 -7.96 -2.10 7.85
CA ASP A 190 -6.57 -2.38 7.53
C ASP A 190 -6.34 -2.71 6.03
N GLY A 191 -7.37 -2.55 5.18
CA GLY A 191 -7.27 -2.83 3.75
C GLY A 191 -6.37 -1.85 3.00
N PHE A 192 -6.52 -0.56 3.33
CA PHE A 192 -5.74 0.52 2.73
C PHE A 192 -5.20 1.46 3.81
N HIS A 193 -3.88 1.68 3.82
CA HIS A 193 -3.19 2.56 4.76
C HIS A 193 -2.46 3.69 4.04
N GLN A 194 -2.36 4.85 4.70
CA GLN A 194 -1.67 6.02 4.16
C GLN A 194 -0.17 5.80 3.90
N ASP A 195 0.44 4.87 4.63
CA ASP A 195 1.87 4.54 4.51
C ASP A 195 2.17 3.47 3.45
N GLN A 196 1.14 2.91 2.78
CA GLN A 196 1.34 1.95 1.70
C GLN A 196 1.95 2.61 0.46
N ASP A 197 2.81 1.85 -0.24
CA ASP A 197 3.34 2.27 -1.53
C ASP A 197 2.21 2.43 -2.55
N THR A 198 2.15 3.60 -3.17
CA THR A 198 1.11 3.96 -4.14
C THR A 198 1.50 3.67 -5.59
N LEU A 199 2.66 3.06 -5.83
CA LEU A 199 3.17 2.82 -7.19
C LEU A 199 2.20 1.99 -8.04
N PHE A 200 1.68 0.89 -7.50
CA PHE A 200 0.72 0.05 -8.21
C PHE A 200 -0.62 0.74 -8.41
N ALA A 201 -1.07 1.50 -7.42
CA ALA A 201 -2.29 2.30 -7.52
C ALA A 201 -2.17 3.37 -8.62
N ALA A 202 -1.05 4.09 -8.67
CA ALA A 202 -0.75 5.05 -9.73
C ALA A 202 -0.72 4.37 -11.10
N PHE A 203 -0.03 3.24 -11.24
CA PHE A 203 0.02 2.49 -12.50
C PHE A 203 -1.39 2.07 -12.98
N ILE A 204 -2.24 1.58 -12.11
CA ILE A 204 -3.62 1.20 -12.45
C ILE A 204 -4.41 2.44 -12.92
N GLY A 205 -4.30 3.56 -12.20
CA GLY A 205 -4.93 4.81 -12.55
C GLY A 205 -4.51 5.31 -13.95
N ASP A 206 -3.21 5.41 -14.18
CA ASP A 206 -2.64 5.87 -15.45
C ASP A 206 -3.01 4.95 -16.61
N PHE A 207 -2.93 3.64 -16.41
CA PHE A 207 -3.30 2.66 -17.44
C PHE A 207 -4.78 2.76 -17.81
N LEU A 208 -5.66 2.82 -16.82
CA LEU A 208 -7.11 2.94 -17.06
C LEU A 208 -7.46 4.29 -17.68
N ALA A 209 -6.85 5.37 -17.21
CA ALA A 209 -7.07 6.70 -17.80
C ALA A 209 -6.71 6.70 -19.28
N GLY A 210 -5.53 6.22 -19.66
CA GLY A 210 -5.10 6.11 -21.05
C GLY A 210 -6.01 5.21 -21.89
N LEU A 211 -6.39 4.05 -21.36
CA LEU A 211 -7.29 3.11 -22.03
C LEU A 211 -8.66 3.73 -22.30
N LEU A 212 -9.26 4.34 -21.28
CA LEU A 212 -10.58 4.94 -21.36
C LEU A 212 -10.59 6.16 -22.28
N ALA A 213 -9.60 7.05 -22.13
CA ALA A 213 -9.46 8.23 -23.00
C ALA A 213 -9.36 7.83 -24.47
N TYR A 214 -8.43 6.93 -24.78
CA TYR A 214 -8.20 6.52 -26.17
C TYR A 214 -9.38 5.81 -26.82
N ARG A 215 -10.12 4.99 -26.09
CA ARG A 215 -11.17 4.14 -26.64
C ARG A 215 -12.57 4.74 -26.61
N TYR A 216 -12.89 5.47 -25.54
CA TYR A 216 -14.27 5.89 -25.30
C TYR A 216 -14.47 7.40 -25.29
N PHE A 217 -13.39 8.15 -25.12
CA PHE A 217 -13.42 9.61 -25.07
C PHE A 217 -12.36 10.22 -26.01
N PRO A 218 -12.29 9.80 -27.31
CA PRO A 218 -11.28 10.32 -28.20
C PRO A 218 -11.44 11.82 -28.33
N THR A 219 -10.37 12.55 -28.04
CA THR A 219 -10.31 13.99 -28.31
C THR A 219 -10.53 14.19 -29.82
N GLN A 220 -11.58 14.91 -30.20
CA GLN A 220 -11.77 15.27 -31.61
C GLN A 220 -10.60 16.16 -32.03
N VAL A 221 -9.71 15.58 -32.81
CA VAL A 221 -8.70 16.39 -33.52
C VAL A 221 -9.48 17.30 -34.44
N VAL A 222 -9.62 18.57 -34.07
CA VAL A 222 -10.13 19.60 -34.97
C VAL A 222 -9.14 19.68 -36.11
N SER A 223 -9.46 19.01 -37.23
CA SER A 223 -8.74 19.19 -38.47
C SER A 223 -8.98 20.64 -38.87
N GLU A 224 -7.95 21.48 -38.76
CA GLU A 224 -7.96 22.82 -39.38
C GLU A 224 -8.36 22.66 -40.85
N PRO A 225 -9.36 23.41 -41.32
CA PRO A 225 -9.66 23.39 -42.74
C PRO A 225 -8.43 23.93 -43.46
N ALA A 226 -7.88 23.12 -44.36
CA ALA A 226 -6.83 23.55 -45.26
C ALA A 226 -7.32 24.80 -46.00
N SER A 227 -6.69 25.95 -45.69
CA SER A 227 -6.91 27.20 -46.36
C SER A 227 -6.43 27.03 -47.82
N SER A 228 -7.39 27.01 -48.73
CA SER A 228 -7.15 27.12 -50.18
C SER A 228 -6.94 28.58 -50.59
#